data_13c6b2e3882f193a4d5c1627b3d221d8
#
_entry.id   13c6b2e3882f193a4d5c1627b3d221d8
#
_cell.length_a   1.000
_cell.length_b   1.000
_cell.length_c   1.000
_cell.angle_alpha   90.00
_cell.angle_beta   90.00
_cell.angle_gamma   90.00
#
_symmetry.space_group_name_H-M   'P 1'
#
loop_
_entity.id
_entity.type
_entity.pdbx_description
1 polymer ?
#
loop_
_entity_poly.entity_id
_entity_poly.type
_entity_poly.pdbx_seq_one_letter_code
_entity_poly.pdbx_strand_id
1 'polypeptide(L)'
;DRENEGDLVMAAEHVTAEAVNFMAKFGRGLICLTLTEDKCRQLHLTPMVGSNGSRMGTNFTVSIEAAEGVTTGISAADRAQTIKVASSPDASFDDLVQPGHVFPLKAEEGGVLVRAGHTEAGCDLALMAGLQPTSVICEILKENGEMARLPDLVKFSRQHGLRIGTIADLIAYRGQNESLVERVLERPIDTVAGSFNLLAYRDRISKEVHLALVKGSFVESDEVLVRVHEPFSIADLLDKDSGIHSWRFDDALTTINKVGKGVLILI
;
A
#
# COMPACT_ATOMS: atom_id res chain seq x y z
N ASP A 1 2.96 -5.19 14.28
CA ASP A 1 3.29 -3.78 14.47
C ASP A 1 4.76 -3.52 14.12
N ARG A 2 5.02 -2.91 12.97
CA ARG A 2 6.38 -2.78 12.41
C ARG A 2 7.26 -1.81 13.23
N GLU A 3 6.71 -0.69 13.65
CA GLU A 3 7.42 0.39 14.34
C GLU A 3 7.01 0.53 15.81
N ASN A 4 5.83 0.01 16.18
CA ASN A 4 5.22 0.16 17.51
C ASN A 4 5.09 1.64 17.91
N GLU A 5 4.70 2.49 16.96
CA GLU A 5 4.52 3.93 17.11
C GLU A 5 3.11 4.33 16.71
N GLY A 6 2.73 5.56 16.98
CA GLY A 6 1.46 6.12 16.56
C GLY A 6 1.64 7.51 16.00
N ASP A 7 0.95 7.77 14.88
CA ASP A 7 0.97 9.05 14.21
C ASP A 7 -0.39 9.74 14.26
N LEU A 8 -0.38 11.06 14.34
CA LEU A 8 -1.50 11.88 13.92
C LEU A 8 -1.59 11.83 12.40
N VAL A 9 -2.79 11.64 11.87
CA VAL A 9 -3.02 11.53 10.43
C VAL A 9 -4.17 12.44 10.03
N MET A 10 -4.01 13.18 8.94
CA MET A 10 -5.04 14.05 8.37
C MET A 10 -4.90 14.09 6.84
N ALA A 11 -6.02 14.05 6.10
CA ALA A 11 -5.98 14.28 4.66
C ALA A 11 -5.37 15.64 4.33
N ALA A 12 -4.40 15.68 3.42
CA ALA A 12 -3.62 16.88 3.16
C ALA A 12 -4.45 18.03 2.56
N GLU A 13 -5.47 17.73 1.76
CA GLU A 13 -6.35 18.76 1.18
C GLU A 13 -7.20 19.50 2.23
N HIS A 14 -7.38 18.93 3.41
CA HIS A 14 -8.12 19.55 4.53
C HIS A 14 -7.20 20.17 5.58
N VAL A 15 -5.88 20.22 5.32
CA VAL A 15 -4.93 20.78 6.29
C VAL A 15 -5.21 22.25 6.58
N THR A 16 -5.05 22.63 7.84
CA THR A 16 -5.15 24.03 8.29
C THR A 16 -3.95 24.40 9.17
N ALA A 17 -3.70 25.67 9.36
CA ALA A 17 -2.67 26.14 10.29
C ALA A 17 -2.89 25.62 11.71
N GLU A 18 -4.16 25.54 12.15
CA GLU A 18 -4.53 24.99 13.46
C GLU A 18 -4.18 23.50 13.57
N ALA A 19 -4.43 22.73 12.51
CA ALA A 19 -4.10 21.30 12.48
C ALA A 19 -2.58 21.09 12.52
N VAL A 20 -1.81 21.83 11.74
CA VAL A 20 -0.33 21.81 11.78
C VAL A 20 0.18 22.21 13.15
N ASN A 21 -0.38 23.27 13.74
CA ASN A 21 -0.03 23.71 15.10
C ASN A 21 -0.38 22.64 16.15
N PHE A 22 -1.52 21.96 16.00
CA PHE A 22 -1.90 20.83 16.86
C PHE A 22 -0.87 19.71 16.78
N MET A 23 -0.49 19.30 15.57
CA MET A 23 0.52 18.26 15.34
C MET A 23 1.87 18.65 15.96
N ALA A 24 2.33 19.87 15.72
CA ALA A 24 3.59 20.37 16.28
C ALA A 24 3.57 20.42 17.82
N LYS A 25 2.46 20.88 18.41
CA LYS A 25 2.34 21.09 19.86
C LYS A 25 2.12 19.79 20.63
N PHE A 26 1.25 18.93 20.13
CA PHE A 26 0.81 17.75 20.85
C PHE A 26 1.41 16.45 20.31
N GLY A 27 1.64 16.32 18.98
CA GLY A 27 2.38 15.23 18.39
C GLY A 27 3.86 15.32 18.72
N ARG A 28 4.48 16.47 18.53
CA ARG A 28 5.91 16.76 18.77
C ARG A 28 6.87 16.02 17.84
N GLY A 29 6.34 15.27 16.88
CA GLY A 29 7.08 14.55 15.85
C GLY A 29 7.45 15.41 14.66
N LEU A 30 7.98 14.79 13.63
CA LEU A 30 8.26 15.44 12.35
C LEU A 30 6.99 15.51 11.52
N ILE A 31 6.62 16.73 11.08
CA ILE A 31 5.46 16.91 10.20
C ILE A 31 5.87 16.53 8.79
N CYS A 32 5.31 15.42 8.31
CA CYS A 32 5.58 14.84 7.00
C CYS A 32 4.34 14.89 6.11
N LEU A 33 4.56 14.99 4.80
CA LEU A 33 3.52 14.92 3.77
C LEU A 33 3.65 13.60 3.01
N THR A 34 2.67 12.71 3.14
CA THR A 34 2.68 11.45 2.39
C THR A 34 2.12 11.67 0.99
N LEU A 35 2.83 11.18 -0.01
CA LEU A 35 2.51 11.33 -1.42
C LEU A 35 2.66 10.00 -2.15
N THR A 36 1.82 9.79 -3.16
CA THR A 36 2.01 8.67 -4.10
C THR A 36 3.25 8.88 -4.97
N GLU A 37 3.74 7.79 -5.58
CA GLU A 37 4.86 7.89 -6.54
C GLU A 37 4.53 8.80 -7.72
N ASP A 38 3.31 8.73 -8.25
CA ASP A 38 2.86 9.59 -9.36
C ASP A 38 2.89 11.06 -8.95
N LYS A 39 2.46 11.37 -7.72
CA LYS A 39 2.50 12.74 -7.20
C LYS A 39 3.93 13.23 -7.01
N CYS A 40 4.81 12.39 -6.49
CA CYS A 40 6.25 12.71 -6.40
C CYS A 40 6.87 12.98 -7.78
N ARG A 41 6.48 12.19 -8.79
CA ARG A 41 6.94 12.37 -10.18
C ARG A 41 6.40 13.68 -10.78
N GLN A 42 5.12 13.99 -10.57
CA GLN A 42 4.48 15.24 -11.00
C GLN A 42 5.20 16.47 -10.44
N LEU A 43 5.60 16.42 -9.17
CA LEU A 43 6.28 17.50 -8.46
C LEU A 43 7.82 17.46 -8.59
N HIS A 44 8.38 16.55 -9.39
CA HIS A 44 9.82 16.32 -9.56
C HIS A 44 10.57 16.13 -8.23
N LEU A 45 9.94 15.48 -7.26
CA LEU A 45 10.56 15.21 -5.96
C LEU A 45 11.53 14.03 -6.06
N THR A 46 12.81 14.31 -5.90
CA THR A 46 13.86 13.28 -5.88
C THR A 46 14.01 12.70 -4.47
N PRO A 47 14.51 11.45 -4.34
CA PRO A 47 14.92 10.91 -3.04
C PRO A 47 15.91 11.85 -2.35
N MET A 48 15.77 12.01 -1.04
CA MET A 48 16.65 12.86 -0.23
C MET A 48 18.13 12.43 -0.30
N VAL A 49 18.37 11.14 -0.52
CA VAL A 49 19.70 10.54 -0.62
C VAL A 49 19.77 9.54 -1.76
N GLY A 50 20.95 9.37 -2.36
CA GLY A 50 21.17 8.40 -3.43
C GLY A 50 21.13 6.94 -2.96
N SER A 51 21.39 6.68 -1.68
CA SER A 51 21.28 5.36 -1.05
C SER A 51 20.58 5.50 0.31
N ASN A 52 19.43 4.86 0.45
CA ASN A 52 18.65 4.93 1.68
C ASN A 52 19.22 3.98 2.74
N GLY A 53 19.86 4.57 3.74
CA GLY A 53 20.42 3.85 4.90
C GLY A 53 19.48 3.80 6.11
N SER A 54 18.22 4.27 6.00
CA SER A 54 17.30 4.27 7.15
C SER A 54 16.91 2.85 7.53
N ARG A 55 16.88 2.56 8.83
CA ARG A 55 16.57 1.22 9.36
C ARG A 55 15.19 0.71 8.92
N MET A 56 14.24 1.61 8.80
CA MET A 56 12.85 1.30 8.45
C MET A 56 12.56 1.48 6.95
N GLY A 57 13.55 1.89 6.16
CA GLY A 57 13.40 2.10 4.73
C GLY A 57 12.42 3.23 4.38
N THR A 58 12.30 4.25 5.23
CA THR A 58 11.39 5.38 4.96
C THR A 58 11.86 6.19 3.77
N ASN A 59 11.00 6.34 2.77
CA ASN A 59 11.33 6.97 1.49
C ASN A 59 11.17 8.50 1.57
N PHE A 60 12.08 9.16 2.28
CA PHE A 60 12.16 10.61 2.27
C PHE A 60 12.54 11.14 0.90
N THR A 61 11.83 12.16 0.46
CA THR A 61 12.25 13.01 -0.67
C THR A 61 12.92 14.27 -0.15
N VAL A 62 13.46 15.09 -1.05
CA VAL A 62 13.93 16.43 -0.70
C VAL A 62 12.79 17.21 -0.02
N SER A 63 13.14 18.02 1.00
CA SER A 63 12.15 18.86 1.68
C SER A 63 11.70 20.01 0.78
N ILE A 64 10.48 20.49 0.99
CA ILE A 64 9.80 21.45 0.12
C ILE A 64 9.27 22.66 0.88
N GLU A 65 9.09 23.75 0.12
CA GLU A 65 8.37 24.95 0.52
C GLU A 65 7.47 25.40 -0.62
N ALA A 66 6.33 26.04 -0.34
CA ALA A 66 5.56 26.70 -1.39
C ALA A 66 6.37 27.88 -1.97
N ALA A 67 6.33 28.00 -3.31
CA ALA A 67 7.02 29.12 -3.98
C ALA A 67 6.43 30.48 -3.61
N GLU A 68 5.13 30.52 -3.28
CA GLU A 68 4.40 31.73 -2.93
C GLU A 68 3.51 31.53 -1.70
N GLY A 69 3.17 32.63 -1.03
CA GLY A 69 2.21 32.63 0.09
C GLY A 69 2.81 32.18 1.42
N VAL A 70 4.11 32.10 1.54
CA VAL A 70 4.85 31.76 2.77
C VAL A 70 5.81 32.87 3.17
N THR A 71 6.22 32.88 4.44
CA THR A 71 7.22 33.81 4.97
C THR A 71 8.59 33.16 5.09
N THR A 72 8.91 32.62 6.30
CA THR A 72 10.15 31.85 6.54
C THR A 72 9.94 30.35 6.40
N GLY A 73 8.73 29.89 6.11
CA GLY A 73 8.39 28.49 5.85
C GLY A 73 8.06 27.65 7.09
N ILE A 74 8.62 27.96 8.26
CA ILE A 74 8.50 27.11 9.46
C ILE A 74 7.20 27.29 10.23
N SER A 75 6.50 28.42 10.08
CA SER A 75 5.26 28.65 10.82
C SER A 75 4.19 27.58 10.49
N ALA A 76 3.24 27.39 11.40
CA ALA A 76 2.14 26.48 11.13
C ALA A 76 1.33 26.89 9.88
N ALA A 77 1.19 28.19 9.66
CA ALA A 77 0.51 28.73 8.48
C ALA A 77 1.31 28.45 7.19
N ASP A 78 2.62 28.69 7.21
CA ASP A 78 3.49 28.46 6.05
C ASP A 78 3.54 26.97 5.67
N ARG A 79 3.68 26.08 6.67
CA ARG A 79 3.66 24.64 6.42
C ARG A 79 2.30 24.15 5.91
N ALA A 80 1.20 24.68 6.46
CA ALA A 80 -0.14 24.38 5.94
C ALA A 80 -0.31 24.85 4.49
N GLN A 81 0.22 26.01 4.14
CA GLN A 81 0.23 26.52 2.76
C GLN A 81 1.04 25.60 1.84
N THR A 82 2.24 25.25 2.23
CA THR A 82 3.11 24.32 1.46
C THR A 82 2.43 22.98 1.22
N ILE A 83 1.81 22.40 2.26
CA ILE A 83 1.08 21.14 2.15
C ILE A 83 -0.11 21.26 1.19
N LYS A 84 -0.90 22.32 1.29
CA LYS A 84 -2.04 22.58 0.38
C LYS A 84 -1.60 22.68 -1.07
N VAL A 85 -0.56 23.45 -1.32
CA VAL A 85 0.00 23.62 -2.67
C VAL A 85 0.47 22.26 -3.20
N ALA A 86 1.32 21.54 -2.47
CA ALA A 86 1.86 20.27 -2.91
C ALA A 86 0.80 19.17 -3.11
N SER A 87 -0.30 19.19 -2.32
CA SER A 87 -1.38 18.19 -2.43
C SER A 87 -2.43 18.53 -3.49
N SER A 88 -2.42 19.74 -4.07
CA SER A 88 -3.35 20.13 -5.13
C SER A 88 -3.24 19.19 -6.34
N PRO A 89 -4.35 18.75 -6.94
CA PRO A 89 -4.30 17.94 -8.16
C PRO A 89 -3.47 18.57 -9.29
N ASP A 90 -3.56 19.88 -9.44
CA ASP A 90 -2.93 20.64 -10.52
C ASP A 90 -1.53 21.18 -10.15
N ALA A 91 -1.02 20.85 -8.96
CA ALA A 91 0.30 21.33 -8.52
C ALA A 91 1.43 20.88 -9.47
N SER A 92 2.34 21.79 -9.72
CA SER A 92 3.52 21.58 -10.57
C SER A 92 4.82 21.79 -9.78
N PHE A 93 5.94 21.43 -10.39
CA PHE A 93 7.26 21.70 -9.82
C PHE A 93 7.48 23.20 -9.53
N ASP A 94 6.97 24.09 -10.40
CA ASP A 94 7.16 25.54 -10.27
C ASP A 94 6.40 26.16 -9.09
N ASP A 95 5.43 25.43 -8.52
CA ASP A 95 4.70 25.87 -7.33
C ASP A 95 5.46 25.64 -6.02
N LEU A 96 6.61 24.98 -6.11
CA LEU A 96 7.43 24.58 -4.97
C LEU A 96 8.88 25.05 -5.12
N VAL A 97 9.53 25.29 -3.98
CA VAL A 97 10.98 25.47 -3.88
C VAL A 97 11.60 24.42 -2.98
N GLN A 98 12.87 24.15 -3.16
CA GLN A 98 13.65 23.15 -2.44
C GLN A 98 14.99 23.75 -2.01
N PRO A 99 15.45 23.49 -0.77
CA PRO A 99 14.78 22.79 0.32
C PRO A 99 13.74 23.65 1.02
N GLY A 100 12.94 23.01 1.93
CA GLY A 100 11.93 23.69 2.73
C GLY A 100 11.67 23.03 4.09
N HIS A 101 10.54 23.34 4.71
CA HIS A 101 10.20 22.92 6.08
C HIS A 101 9.09 21.86 6.15
N VAL A 102 8.66 21.32 5.00
CA VAL A 102 7.77 20.15 4.91
C VAL A 102 8.56 19.01 4.29
N PHE A 103 8.43 17.82 4.85
CA PHE A 103 9.19 16.61 4.47
C PHE A 103 8.26 15.62 3.75
N PRO A 104 8.29 15.54 2.42
CA PRO A 104 7.49 14.58 1.71
C PRO A 104 8.07 13.16 1.87
N LEU A 105 7.14 12.20 2.02
CA LEU A 105 7.41 10.77 2.06
C LEU A 105 6.71 10.11 0.89
N LYS A 106 7.47 9.36 0.09
CA LYS A 106 6.92 8.60 -1.02
C LYS A 106 6.35 7.28 -0.51
N ALA A 107 5.04 7.06 -0.68
CA ALA A 107 4.37 5.79 -0.39
C ALA A 107 4.70 4.75 -1.47
N GLU A 108 4.76 3.49 -1.07
CA GLU A 108 4.90 2.37 -2.00
C GLU A 108 3.60 2.14 -2.78
N GLU A 109 3.71 1.78 -4.07
CA GLU A 109 2.56 1.39 -4.90
C GLU A 109 1.88 0.15 -4.27
N GLY A 110 0.55 0.20 -4.12
CA GLY A 110 -0.21 -0.83 -3.41
C GLY A 110 -0.49 -0.51 -1.94
N GLY A 111 0.12 0.54 -1.39
CA GLY A 111 -0.18 1.06 -0.05
C GLY A 111 0.15 0.08 1.07
N VAL A 112 -0.71 0.02 2.10
CA VAL A 112 -0.47 -0.84 3.29
C VAL A 112 -0.44 -2.33 2.98
N LEU A 113 -0.95 -2.77 1.82
CA LEU A 113 -0.89 -4.16 1.39
C LEU A 113 0.52 -4.58 0.96
N VAL A 114 1.37 -3.61 0.59
CA VAL A 114 2.78 -3.83 0.23
C VAL A 114 3.71 -3.48 1.37
N ARG A 115 3.50 -2.32 1.98
CA ARG A 115 4.32 -1.82 3.09
C ARG A 115 3.43 -1.33 4.23
N ALA A 116 3.45 -2.05 5.35
CA ALA A 116 2.67 -1.74 6.55
C ALA A 116 3.25 -0.51 7.29
N GLY A 117 3.22 0.67 6.67
CA GLY A 117 3.76 1.93 7.20
C GLY A 117 2.69 3.01 7.33
N HIS A 118 2.94 4.00 8.22
CA HIS A 118 2.06 5.17 8.37
C HIS A 118 1.99 6.01 7.09
N THR A 119 3.07 6.05 6.31
CA THR A 119 3.13 6.71 5.00
C THR A 119 2.06 6.16 4.05
N GLU A 120 2.05 4.84 3.89
CA GLU A 120 1.09 4.13 3.06
C GLU A 120 -0.33 4.26 3.62
N ALA A 121 -0.48 4.08 4.95
CA ALA A 121 -1.78 4.19 5.62
C ALA A 121 -2.41 5.58 5.43
N GLY A 122 -1.61 6.64 5.46
CA GLY A 122 -2.09 8.00 5.22
C GLY A 122 -2.66 8.20 3.82
N CYS A 123 -1.95 7.73 2.79
CA CYS A 123 -2.42 7.80 1.40
C CYS A 123 -3.69 6.93 1.20
N ASP A 124 -3.69 5.72 1.74
CA ASP A 124 -4.82 4.79 1.62
C ASP A 124 -6.10 5.34 2.27
N LEU A 125 -5.98 5.85 3.51
CA LEU A 125 -7.12 6.44 4.22
C LEU A 125 -7.72 7.63 3.48
N ALA A 126 -6.87 8.51 2.93
CA ALA A 126 -7.33 9.63 2.12
C ALA A 126 -8.06 9.16 0.86
N LEU A 127 -7.46 8.21 0.12
CA LEU A 127 -8.06 7.63 -1.08
C LEU A 127 -9.40 6.95 -0.79
N MET A 128 -9.50 6.16 0.26
CA MET A 128 -10.72 5.47 0.68
C MET A 128 -11.82 6.44 1.14
N ALA A 129 -11.44 7.62 1.60
CA ALA A 129 -12.37 8.71 1.92
C ALA A 129 -12.84 9.48 0.67
N GLY A 130 -12.40 9.11 -0.54
CA GLY A 130 -12.72 9.80 -1.81
C GLY A 130 -11.95 11.10 -2.01
N LEU A 131 -10.82 11.28 -1.31
CA LEU A 131 -9.96 12.44 -1.36
C LEU A 131 -8.68 12.16 -2.18
N GLN A 132 -7.86 13.19 -2.42
CA GLN A 132 -6.55 12.99 -3.00
C GLN A 132 -5.72 12.04 -2.11
N PRO A 133 -4.97 11.07 -2.68
CA PRO A 133 -4.21 10.09 -1.90
C PRO A 133 -2.94 10.74 -1.30
N THR A 134 -3.16 11.76 -0.50
CA THR A 134 -2.13 12.55 0.19
C THR A 134 -2.55 12.82 1.63
N SER A 135 -1.64 12.73 2.57
CA SER A 135 -1.94 13.01 3.97
C SER A 135 -0.79 13.71 4.69
N VAL A 136 -1.12 14.40 5.77
CA VAL A 136 -0.14 14.89 6.73
C VAL A 136 -0.06 13.91 7.87
N ILE A 137 1.14 13.50 8.22
CA ILE A 137 1.40 12.63 9.36
C ILE A 137 2.40 13.28 10.31
N CYS A 138 2.32 12.91 11.59
CA CYS A 138 3.24 13.39 12.61
C CYS A 138 3.26 12.37 13.75
N GLU A 139 4.42 11.87 14.09
CA GLU A 139 4.62 10.94 15.21
C GLU A 139 4.17 11.56 16.53
N ILE A 140 3.70 10.73 17.46
CA ILE A 140 3.29 11.18 18.80
C ILE A 140 4.36 10.79 19.82
N LEU A 141 4.95 11.80 20.43
CA LEU A 141 5.90 11.68 21.52
C LEU A 141 5.24 12.03 22.86
N LYS A 142 5.71 11.38 23.93
CA LYS A 142 5.38 11.74 25.31
C LYS A 142 6.04 13.08 25.70
N GLU A 143 5.63 13.67 26.82
CA GLU A 143 6.20 14.93 27.30
C GLU A 143 7.69 14.87 27.61
N ASN A 144 8.18 13.67 27.97
CA ASN A 144 9.59 13.42 28.23
C ASN A 144 10.43 13.21 26.97
N GLY A 145 9.82 13.28 25.76
CA GLY A 145 10.48 13.11 24.47
C GLY A 145 10.59 11.66 23.99
N GLU A 146 10.14 10.68 24.76
CA GLU A 146 10.08 9.29 24.30
C GLU A 146 8.86 9.06 23.40
N MET A 147 8.93 8.04 22.54
CA MET A 147 7.80 7.67 21.69
C MET A 147 6.60 7.21 22.52
N ALA A 148 5.42 7.73 22.21
CA ALA A 148 4.18 7.24 22.78
C ALA A 148 3.89 5.81 22.26
N ARG A 149 3.42 4.94 23.17
CA ARG A 149 3.04 3.56 22.84
C ARG A 149 1.54 3.39 23.02
N LEU A 150 0.99 2.26 22.59
CA LEU A 150 -0.47 2.04 22.56
C LEU A 150 -1.22 2.51 23.84
N PRO A 151 -0.75 2.26 25.09
CA PRO A 151 -1.42 2.76 26.27
C PRO A 151 -1.45 4.28 26.37
N ASP A 152 -0.40 4.96 25.89
CA ASP A 152 -0.30 6.42 25.86
C ASP A 152 -1.20 6.98 24.74
N LEU A 153 -1.18 6.34 23.57
CA LEU A 153 -1.99 6.71 22.40
C LEU A 153 -3.50 6.62 22.69
N VAL A 154 -3.94 5.59 23.43
CA VAL A 154 -5.34 5.48 23.86
C VAL A 154 -5.75 6.63 24.78
N LYS A 155 -4.87 7.04 25.70
CA LYS A 155 -5.12 8.22 26.55
C LYS A 155 -5.16 9.50 25.72
N PHE A 156 -4.20 9.68 24.84
CA PHE A 156 -4.09 10.83 23.94
C PHE A 156 -5.35 10.96 23.05
N SER A 157 -5.78 9.87 22.44
CA SER A 157 -7.00 9.80 21.61
C SER A 157 -8.23 10.27 22.39
N ARG A 158 -8.42 9.77 23.63
CA ARG A 158 -9.54 10.18 24.51
C ARG A 158 -9.45 11.64 24.92
N GLN A 159 -8.26 12.11 25.27
CA GLN A 159 -8.03 13.49 25.72
C GLN A 159 -8.35 14.50 24.63
N HIS A 160 -8.04 14.18 23.38
CA HIS A 160 -8.21 15.08 22.24
C HIS A 160 -9.44 14.76 21.36
N GLY A 161 -10.26 13.77 21.75
CA GLY A 161 -11.45 13.38 20.98
C GLY A 161 -11.14 12.81 19.60
N LEU A 162 -9.95 12.18 19.44
CA LEU A 162 -9.50 11.62 18.18
C LEU A 162 -9.90 10.15 18.05
N ARG A 163 -10.09 9.68 16.84
CA ARG A 163 -10.22 8.25 16.55
C ARG A 163 -8.84 7.61 16.52
N ILE A 164 -8.77 6.34 16.88
CA ILE A 164 -7.55 5.53 16.80
C ILE A 164 -7.88 4.25 16.04
N GLY A 165 -7.00 3.85 15.13
CA GLY A 165 -7.06 2.61 14.36
C GLY A 165 -5.67 1.99 14.27
N THR A 166 -5.59 0.75 13.77
CA THR A 166 -4.32 0.08 13.53
C THR A 166 -4.10 -0.15 12.04
N ILE A 167 -2.83 -0.17 11.61
CA ILE A 167 -2.47 -0.52 10.23
C ILE A 167 -2.89 -1.96 9.93
N ALA A 168 -2.85 -2.86 10.92
CA ALA A 168 -3.31 -4.24 10.77
C ALA A 168 -4.81 -4.33 10.41
N ASP A 169 -5.65 -3.52 11.06
CA ASP A 169 -7.09 -3.46 10.74
C ASP A 169 -7.32 -2.88 9.34
N LEU A 170 -6.53 -1.87 8.95
CA LEU A 170 -6.60 -1.29 7.60
C LEU A 170 -6.20 -2.31 6.53
N ILE A 171 -5.14 -3.09 6.76
CA ILE A 171 -4.74 -4.20 5.88
C ILE A 171 -5.86 -5.23 5.75
N ALA A 172 -6.45 -5.66 6.89
CA ALA A 172 -7.54 -6.62 6.88
C ALA A 172 -8.77 -6.08 6.11
N TYR A 173 -9.12 -4.81 6.32
CA TYR A 173 -10.22 -4.16 5.62
C TYR A 173 -9.98 -4.10 4.11
N ARG A 174 -8.81 -3.64 3.67
CA ARG A 174 -8.47 -3.56 2.25
C ARG A 174 -8.42 -4.95 1.60
N GLY A 175 -7.80 -5.93 2.27
CA GLY A 175 -7.73 -7.31 1.77
C GLY A 175 -9.10 -7.99 1.62
N GLN A 176 -10.12 -7.58 2.39
CA GLN A 176 -11.49 -8.08 2.25
C GLN A 176 -12.30 -7.35 1.17
N ASN A 177 -12.02 -6.07 0.92
CA ASN A 177 -12.83 -5.22 0.06
C ASN A 177 -12.20 -4.93 -1.32
N GLU A 178 -10.92 -5.23 -1.51
CA GLU A 178 -10.20 -5.00 -2.75
C GLU A 178 -9.69 -6.30 -3.35
N SER A 179 -9.85 -6.47 -4.66
CA SER A 179 -9.18 -7.55 -5.38
C SER A 179 -7.77 -7.10 -5.78
N LEU A 180 -6.76 -7.78 -5.28
CA LEU A 180 -5.36 -7.55 -5.65
C LEU A 180 -5.01 -8.15 -7.01
N VAL A 181 -5.88 -8.99 -7.56
CA VAL A 181 -5.66 -9.65 -8.85
C VAL A 181 -6.71 -9.20 -9.87
N GLU A 182 -6.27 -9.02 -11.09
CA GLU A 182 -7.08 -8.68 -12.25
C GLU A 182 -7.09 -9.83 -13.24
N ARG A 183 -8.28 -10.29 -13.66
CA ARG A 183 -8.38 -11.28 -14.70
C ARG A 183 -8.08 -10.65 -16.07
N VAL A 184 -6.97 -11.05 -16.68
CA VAL A 184 -6.47 -10.49 -17.95
C VAL A 184 -6.71 -11.39 -19.16
N LEU A 185 -7.01 -12.69 -18.95
CA LEU A 185 -7.30 -13.63 -20.03
C LEU A 185 -8.32 -14.68 -19.56
N GLU A 186 -9.19 -15.09 -20.47
CA GLU A 186 -10.04 -16.25 -20.35
C GLU A 186 -10.18 -16.92 -21.73
N ARG A 187 -9.87 -18.21 -21.83
CA ARG A 187 -10.07 -19.01 -23.06
C ARG A 187 -10.08 -20.51 -22.75
N PRO A 188 -10.74 -21.32 -23.60
CA PRO A 188 -10.58 -22.74 -23.54
C PRO A 188 -9.14 -23.16 -23.91
N ILE A 189 -8.68 -24.25 -23.31
CA ILE A 189 -7.40 -24.90 -23.60
C ILE A 189 -7.56 -26.42 -23.54
N ASP A 190 -6.95 -27.12 -24.50
CA ASP A 190 -6.84 -28.56 -24.48
C ASP A 190 -5.51 -28.97 -23.86
N THR A 191 -5.58 -29.79 -22.82
CA THR A 191 -4.42 -30.31 -22.09
C THR A 191 -4.31 -31.84 -22.32
N VAL A 192 -3.20 -32.44 -21.89
CA VAL A 192 -3.04 -33.93 -21.91
C VAL A 192 -4.12 -34.64 -21.09
N ALA A 193 -4.74 -34.01 -20.14
CA ALA A 193 -5.80 -34.53 -19.28
C ALA A 193 -7.22 -34.20 -19.76
N GLY A 194 -7.37 -33.44 -20.86
CA GLY A 194 -8.65 -33.00 -21.43
C GLY A 194 -8.79 -31.48 -21.51
N SER A 195 -9.99 -31.01 -21.88
CA SER A 195 -10.27 -29.59 -22.06
C SER A 195 -10.59 -28.90 -20.74
N PHE A 196 -10.00 -27.75 -20.54
CA PHE A 196 -10.20 -26.84 -19.39
C PHE A 196 -10.48 -25.41 -19.88
N ASN A 197 -10.94 -24.53 -18.99
CA ASN A 197 -10.94 -23.10 -19.21
C ASN A 197 -9.70 -22.49 -18.53
N LEU A 198 -8.81 -21.86 -19.32
CA LEU A 198 -7.64 -21.16 -18.82
C LEU A 198 -8.02 -19.72 -18.46
N LEU A 199 -7.81 -19.36 -17.22
CA LEU A 199 -7.89 -18.00 -16.71
C LEU A 199 -6.47 -17.52 -16.37
N ALA A 200 -6.13 -16.29 -16.76
CA ALA A 200 -4.89 -15.65 -16.30
C ALA A 200 -5.26 -14.44 -15.45
N TYR A 201 -4.62 -14.37 -14.30
CA TYR A 201 -4.76 -13.26 -13.35
C TYR A 201 -3.42 -12.56 -13.21
N ARG A 202 -3.44 -11.24 -13.31
CA ARG A 202 -2.27 -10.41 -13.04
C ARG A 202 -2.39 -9.84 -11.64
N ASP A 203 -1.37 -10.04 -10.81
CA ASP A 203 -1.23 -9.30 -9.56
C ASP A 203 -1.00 -7.81 -9.87
N ARG A 204 -1.76 -6.94 -9.21
CA ARG A 204 -1.72 -5.48 -9.47
C ARG A 204 -0.44 -4.83 -8.94
N ILE A 205 0.22 -5.48 -7.98
CA ILE A 205 1.38 -4.97 -7.27
C ILE A 205 2.66 -5.54 -7.88
N SER A 206 2.84 -6.86 -7.79
CA SER A 206 4.04 -7.54 -8.32
C SER A 206 4.09 -7.57 -9.86
N LYS A 207 2.92 -7.36 -10.52
CA LYS A 207 2.71 -7.52 -11.97
C LYS A 207 2.90 -8.96 -12.46
N GLU A 208 3.10 -9.90 -11.55
CA GLU A 208 3.21 -11.33 -11.86
C GLU A 208 1.88 -11.89 -12.40
N VAL A 209 1.97 -12.90 -13.23
CA VAL A 209 0.81 -13.53 -13.83
C VAL A 209 0.64 -14.96 -13.29
N HIS A 210 -0.50 -15.19 -12.67
CA HIS A 210 -0.91 -16.50 -12.17
C HIS A 210 -1.95 -17.10 -13.10
N LEU A 211 -1.91 -18.42 -13.28
CA LEU A 211 -2.82 -19.13 -14.17
C LEU A 211 -3.76 -20.03 -13.37
N ALA A 212 -5.01 -20.13 -13.81
CA ALA A 212 -5.97 -21.09 -13.27
C ALA A 212 -6.55 -21.93 -14.41
N LEU A 213 -6.47 -23.25 -14.28
CA LEU A 213 -7.13 -24.21 -15.16
C LEU A 213 -8.42 -24.68 -14.48
N VAL A 214 -9.55 -24.27 -15.02
CA VAL A 214 -10.87 -24.49 -14.43
C VAL A 214 -11.61 -25.56 -15.23
N LYS A 215 -12.17 -26.56 -14.54
CA LYS A 215 -13.04 -27.60 -15.09
C LYS A 215 -14.44 -27.50 -14.51
N GLY A 216 -15.45 -27.53 -15.38
CA GLY A 216 -16.83 -27.45 -14.99
C GLY A 216 -17.29 -26.06 -14.53
N SER A 217 -18.51 -25.96 -14.04
CA SER A 217 -19.09 -24.78 -13.42
C SER A 217 -19.45 -25.08 -11.97
N PHE A 218 -19.30 -24.11 -11.08
CA PHE A 218 -19.59 -24.25 -9.66
C PHE A 218 -20.05 -22.91 -9.07
N VAL A 219 -20.78 -23.02 -7.99
CA VAL A 219 -21.22 -21.87 -7.18
C VAL A 219 -20.51 -21.87 -5.84
N GLU A 220 -20.62 -20.79 -5.09
CA GLU A 220 -19.89 -20.54 -3.83
C GLU A 220 -20.12 -21.66 -2.77
N SER A 221 -21.29 -22.29 -2.78
CA SER A 221 -21.65 -23.37 -1.84
C SER A 221 -21.12 -24.76 -2.24
N ASP A 222 -20.52 -24.87 -3.40
CA ASP A 222 -20.06 -26.17 -3.92
C ASP A 222 -18.71 -26.60 -3.32
N GLU A 223 -18.58 -27.88 -3.01
CA GLU A 223 -17.27 -28.50 -2.76
C GLU A 223 -16.53 -28.71 -4.08
N VAL A 224 -15.35 -28.11 -4.21
CA VAL A 224 -14.56 -28.08 -5.43
C VAL A 224 -13.15 -28.59 -5.14
N LEU A 225 -12.63 -29.46 -5.99
CA LEU A 225 -11.21 -29.84 -5.91
C LEU A 225 -10.34 -28.65 -6.31
N VAL A 226 -9.40 -28.26 -5.44
CA VAL A 226 -8.44 -27.19 -5.71
C VAL A 226 -7.03 -27.69 -5.49
N ARG A 227 -6.16 -27.45 -6.46
CA ARG A 227 -4.71 -27.64 -6.35
C ARG A 227 -4.01 -26.32 -6.63
N VAL A 228 -3.21 -25.88 -5.67
CA VAL A 228 -2.20 -24.83 -5.89
C VAL A 228 -0.88 -25.52 -6.21
N HIS A 229 -0.26 -25.15 -7.30
CA HIS A 229 1.00 -25.68 -7.77
C HIS A 229 1.97 -24.54 -8.07
N GLU A 230 3.10 -24.57 -7.40
CA GLU A 230 4.22 -23.66 -7.58
C GLU A 230 5.35 -24.46 -8.28
N PRO A 231 5.57 -24.30 -9.59
CA PRO A 231 6.62 -25.01 -10.29
C PRO A 231 7.98 -24.38 -9.97
N PHE A 232 8.98 -25.20 -9.61
CA PHE A 232 10.37 -24.73 -9.44
C PHE A 232 10.99 -24.24 -10.75
N SER A 233 10.51 -24.76 -11.88
CA SER A 233 10.88 -24.33 -13.22
C SER A 233 9.86 -24.82 -14.25
N ILE A 234 9.93 -24.32 -15.48
CA ILE A 234 9.13 -24.84 -16.60
C ILE A 234 9.42 -26.34 -16.85
N ALA A 235 10.64 -26.80 -16.62
CA ALA A 235 11.01 -28.21 -16.75
C ALA A 235 10.21 -29.10 -15.79
N ASP A 236 9.86 -28.61 -14.62
CA ASP A 236 9.06 -29.32 -13.61
C ASP A 236 7.63 -29.65 -14.08
N LEU A 237 7.08 -28.84 -14.98
CA LEU A 237 5.79 -29.07 -15.63
C LEU A 237 5.90 -30.07 -16.80
N LEU A 238 7.09 -30.26 -17.38
CA LEU A 238 7.32 -31.05 -18.57
C LEU A 238 7.94 -32.44 -18.26
N ASP A 239 8.69 -32.54 -17.16
CA ASP A 239 9.41 -33.73 -16.78
C ASP A 239 8.51 -34.69 -15.97
N LYS A 240 8.24 -35.87 -16.54
CA LYS A 240 7.45 -36.90 -15.89
C LYS A 240 8.10 -37.53 -14.67
N ASP A 241 9.41 -37.46 -14.57
CA ASP A 241 10.19 -38.15 -13.54
C ASP A 241 10.81 -37.24 -12.50
N SER A 242 10.40 -35.91 -12.48
CA SER A 242 11.02 -34.91 -11.62
C SER A 242 10.97 -35.24 -10.11
N GLY A 243 9.98 -35.99 -9.66
CA GLY A 243 9.86 -36.47 -8.27
C GLY A 243 9.85 -35.35 -7.20
N ILE A 244 9.81 -34.08 -7.63
CA ILE A 244 9.94 -32.89 -6.78
C ILE A 244 8.67 -32.65 -5.98
N HIS A 245 7.51 -32.92 -6.58
CA HIS A 245 6.21 -32.73 -5.94
C HIS A 245 5.60 -34.05 -5.49
N SER A 246 5.03 -34.06 -4.28
CA SER A 246 4.31 -35.21 -3.74
C SER A 246 3.06 -35.58 -4.57
N TRP A 247 2.52 -34.64 -5.31
CA TRP A 247 1.42 -34.82 -6.25
C TRP A 247 1.67 -33.96 -7.50
N ARG A 248 1.79 -34.66 -8.60
CA ARG A 248 2.21 -34.12 -9.89
C ARG A 248 1.12 -33.23 -10.52
N PHE A 249 1.55 -32.33 -11.35
CA PHE A 249 0.69 -31.47 -12.16
C PHE A 249 -0.30 -32.30 -13.02
N ASP A 250 0.19 -33.29 -13.76
CA ASP A 250 -0.62 -34.14 -14.65
C ASP A 250 -1.63 -34.99 -13.87
N ASP A 251 -1.26 -35.50 -12.71
CA ASP A 251 -2.13 -36.33 -11.87
C ASP A 251 -3.27 -35.49 -11.30
N ALA A 252 -2.98 -34.21 -10.91
CA ALA A 252 -3.98 -33.27 -10.44
C ALA A 252 -4.98 -32.91 -11.55
N LEU A 253 -4.48 -32.58 -12.76
CA LEU A 253 -5.35 -32.33 -13.92
C LEU A 253 -6.22 -33.54 -14.28
N THR A 254 -5.62 -34.75 -14.30
CA THR A 254 -6.34 -35.98 -14.59
C THR A 254 -7.44 -36.25 -13.57
N THR A 255 -7.16 -35.98 -12.28
CA THR A 255 -8.12 -36.20 -11.20
C THR A 255 -9.27 -35.18 -11.31
N ILE A 256 -8.96 -33.92 -11.53
CA ILE A 256 -9.96 -32.87 -11.72
C ILE A 256 -10.84 -33.18 -12.95
N ASN A 257 -10.22 -33.63 -14.06
CA ASN A 257 -10.97 -33.96 -15.26
C ASN A 257 -11.92 -35.18 -15.06
N LYS A 258 -11.49 -36.18 -14.29
CA LYS A 258 -12.33 -37.35 -13.94
C LYS A 258 -13.52 -36.96 -13.08
N VAL A 259 -13.32 -36.07 -12.12
CA VAL A 259 -14.41 -35.54 -11.25
C VAL A 259 -15.33 -34.60 -12.03
N GLY A 260 -14.83 -33.99 -13.10
CA GLY A 260 -15.56 -33.04 -13.95
C GLY A 260 -15.71 -31.66 -13.36
N LYS A 261 -15.12 -31.38 -12.16
CA LYS A 261 -15.26 -30.13 -11.43
C LYS A 261 -14.02 -29.87 -10.58
N GLY A 262 -13.37 -28.72 -10.78
CA GLY A 262 -12.19 -28.36 -10.00
C GLY A 262 -11.35 -27.24 -10.61
N VAL A 263 -10.34 -26.83 -9.87
CA VAL A 263 -9.40 -25.76 -10.25
C VAL A 263 -7.96 -26.20 -9.94
N LEU A 264 -7.07 -26.01 -10.90
CA LEU A 264 -5.63 -26.08 -10.69
C LEU A 264 -5.07 -24.66 -10.88
N ILE A 265 -4.37 -24.15 -9.87
CA ILE A 265 -3.77 -22.81 -9.85
C ILE A 265 -2.26 -22.96 -9.95
N LEU A 266 -1.64 -22.24 -10.89
CA LEU A 266 -0.19 -22.05 -11.03
C LEU A 266 0.15 -20.65 -10.50
N ILE A 267 1.08 -20.58 -9.55
CA ILE A 267 1.54 -19.32 -8.93
C ILE A 267 3.04 -19.16 -9.09
#